data_c05385d98fc7a92b13d15e2399a00f8c
#
_entry.id   c05385d98fc7a92b13d15e2399a00f8c
#
_cell.length_a   1.000
_cell.length_b   1.000
_cell.length_c   1.000
_cell.angle_alpha   90.00
_cell.angle_beta   90.00
_cell.angle_gamma   90.00
#
_symmetry.space_group_name_H-M   'P 1'
#
loop_
_entity.id
_entity.type
_entity.pdbx_description
1 polymer ?
#
loop_
_entity_poly.entity_id
_entity_poly.type
_entity_poly.pdbx_seq_one_letter_code
_entity_poly.pdbx_strand_id
1 'polypeptide(L)'
;MSVSFNTIPSGIRVPLFYAEMDTSAAATPTSQTASLLIGQMGEGKAEAGKPVYVSTAAMAKELFGRGSMIARMVEAYRSVDSFGQLVVIPVADASGTAATGKVTCSGTAA
;
A
#
# COMPACT_ATOMS: atom_id res chain seq x y z
N MET A 1 18.71 -26.58 33.12
CA MET A 1 17.58 -25.93 32.43
C MET A 1 16.31 -26.60 32.96
N SER A 2 15.44 -25.89 33.67
CA SER A 2 14.16 -26.43 34.14
C SER A 2 13.06 -26.02 33.18
N VAL A 3 12.26 -26.99 32.75
CA VAL A 3 11.07 -26.73 31.93
C VAL A 3 9.93 -26.45 32.90
N SER A 4 9.30 -25.29 32.78
CA SER A 4 8.14 -24.89 33.55
C SER A 4 6.86 -25.16 32.77
N PHE A 5 5.89 -25.78 33.43
CA PHE A 5 4.55 -25.98 32.87
C PHE A 5 3.58 -24.95 33.44
N ASN A 6 2.66 -24.48 32.62
CA ASN A 6 1.68 -23.47 33.02
C ASN A 6 0.44 -24.09 33.70
N THR A 7 0.02 -25.26 33.22
CA THR A 7 -1.23 -25.91 33.64
C THR A 7 -0.99 -27.13 34.53
N ILE A 8 0.18 -27.75 34.40
CA ILE A 8 0.52 -28.95 35.16
C ILE A 8 1.18 -28.53 36.49
N PRO A 9 0.64 -28.92 37.65
CA PRO A 9 1.24 -28.58 38.94
C PRO A 9 2.62 -29.20 39.13
N SER A 10 3.57 -28.42 39.62
CA SER A 10 4.96 -28.85 39.82
C SER A 10 5.15 -29.90 40.91
N GLY A 11 4.13 -30.16 41.75
CA GLY A 11 4.17 -31.09 42.87
C GLY A 11 3.60 -32.49 42.61
N ILE A 12 3.37 -32.87 41.35
CA ILE A 12 2.81 -34.16 40.98
C ILE A 12 3.83 -35.26 41.23
N ARG A 13 3.43 -36.26 42.01
CA ARG A 13 4.24 -37.45 42.35
C ARG A 13 3.73 -38.76 41.74
N VAL A 14 2.76 -38.68 40.85
CA VAL A 14 2.19 -39.84 40.16
C VAL A 14 3.02 -40.15 38.94
N PRO A 15 3.52 -41.37 38.73
CA PRO A 15 4.30 -41.74 37.56
C PRO A 15 3.42 -41.91 36.33
N LEU A 16 3.20 -40.82 35.62
CA LEU A 16 2.43 -40.75 34.38
C LEU A 16 3.17 -39.86 33.37
N PHE A 17 2.80 -39.99 32.10
CA PHE A 17 3.28 -39.09 31.07
C PHE A 17 2.49 -37.79 31.13
N TYR A 18 3.20 -36.70 31.30
CA TYR A 18 2.64 -35.35 31.30
C TYR A 18 3.16 -34.58 30.10
N ALA A 19 2.25 -34.07 29.31
CA ALA A 19 2.57 -33.23 28.16
C ALA A 19 1.67 -31.99 28.16
N GLU A 20 2.25 -30.83 28.00
CA GLU A 20 1.55 -29.56 27.84
C GLU A 20 1.90 -28.97 26.50
N MET A 21 0.90 -28.58 25.74
CA MET A 21 1.07 -27.87 24.47
C MET A 21 0.86 -26.39 24.71
N ASP A 22 1.93 -25.63 24.62
CA ASP A 22 1.87 -24.17 24.69
C ASP A 22 1.62 -23.60 23.31
N THR A 23 0.41 -23.10 23.08
CA THR A 23 0.00 -22.47 21.83
C THR A 23 0.12 -20.93 21.86
N SER A 24 0.64 -20.37 22.93
CA SER A 24 0.72 -18.93 23.11
C SER A 24 1.56 -18.24 22.03
N ALA A 25 2.56 -18.93 21.50
CA ALA A 25 3.41 -18.43 20.40
C ALA A 25 2.88 -18.83 19.00
N ALA A 26 1.88 -19.72 18.91
CA ALA A 26 1.37 -20.21 17.63
C ALA A 26 0.48 -19.18 16.90
N ALA A 27 -0.09 -18.24 17.63
CA ALA A 27 -0.86 -17.14 17.07
C ALA A 27 -0.05 -15.84 17.12
N THR A 28 1.09 -15.81 16.46
CA THR A 28 1.76 -14.52 16.22
C THR A 28 0.86 -13.71 15.29
N PRO A 29 0.29 -12.58 15.75
CA PRO A 29 -0.52 -11.77 14.86
C PRO A 29 0.37 -11.34 13.69
N THR A 30 0.01 -11.76 12.49
CA THR A 30 0.64 -11.25 11.29
C THR A 30 0.34 -9.75 11.24
N SER A 31 1.33 -8.92 11.48
CA SER A 31 1.16 -7.48 11.35
C SER A 31 0.76 -7.18 9.91
N GLN A 32 -0.44 -6.65 9.73
CA GLN A 32 -0.86 -6.20 8.41
C GLN A 32 -0.04 -4.99 8.04
N THR A 33 0.88 -5.18 7.12
CA THR A 33 1.69 -4.09 6.58
C THR A 33 0.89 -3.39 5.50
N ALA A 34 0.62 -2.10 5.68
CA ALA A 34 0.04 -1.26 4.65
C ALA A 34 1.14 -0.53 3.90
N SER A 35 1.03 -0.47 2.58
CA SER A 35 1.92 0.31 1.73
C SER A 35 1.35 1.71 1.51
N LEU A 36 2.21 2.71 1.57
CA LEU A 36 1.84 4.11 1.33
C LEU A 36 2.48 4.60 0.04
N LEU A 37 1.67 5.10 -0.87
CA LEU A 37 2.13 5.79 -2.07
C LEU A 37 1.80 7.28 -1.99
N ILE A 38 2.76 8.11 -2.31
CA ILE A 38 2.60 9.57 -2.40
C ILE A 38 3.02 9.99 -3.80
N GLY A 39 2.15 10.70 -4.50
CA GLY A 39 2.44 11.13 -5.86
C GLY A 39 1.50 12.22 -6.34
N GLN A 40 1.85 12.83 -7.46
CA GLN A 40 1.05 13.88 -8.07
C GLN A 40 -0.21 13.32 -8.73
N MET A 41 -1.33 13.95 -8.43
CA MET A 41 -2.59 13.71 -9.11
C MET A 41 -2.82 14.66 -10.25
N GLY A 42 -3.60 14.24 -11.25
CA GLY A 42 -4.13 15.10 -12.28
C GLY A 42 -5.57 15.54 -11.93
N GLU A 43 -6.36 15.78 -12.96
CA GLU A 43 -7.78 16.11 -12.81
C GLU A 43 -8.56 14.84 -12.40
N GLY A 44 -8.79 14.68 -11.13
CA GLY A 44 -9.53 13.56 -10.54
C GLY A 44 -10.52 14.03 -9.47
N LYS A 45 -11.29 13.09 -8.95
CA LYS A 45 -12.33 13.35 -7.94
C LYS A 45 -11.78 13.41 -6.50
N ALA A 46 -10.53 12.97 -6.28
CA ALA A 46 -9.95 12.92 -4.94
C ALA A 46 -9.47 14.30 -4.50
N GLU A 47 -9.51 14.54 -3.19
CA GLU A 47 -8.94 15.75 -2.60
C GLU A 47 -7.45 15.57 -2.34
N ALA A 48 -6.66 16.55 -2.74
CA ALA A 48 -5.22 16.55 -2.49
C ALA A 48 -4.91 16.57 -0.99
N GLY A 49 -3.90 15.81 -0.59
CA GLY A 49 -3.44 15.75 0.79
C GLY A 49 -4.24 14.82 1.71
N LYS A 50 -5.33 14.22 1.23
CA LYS A 50 -6.09 13.26 2.03
C LYS A 50 -5.71 11.82 1.68
N PRO A 51 -5.45 10.95 2.68
CA PRO A 51 -5.18 9.56 2.42
C PRO A 51 -6.44 8.84 1.94
N VAL A 52 -6.31 8.08 0.88
CA VAL A 52 -7.38 7.30 0.27
C VAL A 52 -6.94 5.84 0.12
N TYR A 53 -7.81 4.92 0.49
CA TYR A 53 -7.60 3.49 0.22
C TYR A 53 -7.92 3.18 -1.24
N VAL A 54 -7.00 2.54 -1.91
CA VAL A 54 -7.17 2.19 -3.32
C VAL A 54 -7.01 0.69 -3.49
N SER A 55 -8.08 0.04 -3.91
CA SER A 55 -8.09 -1.42 -4.13
C SER A 55 -7.67 -1.83 -5.53
N THR A 56 -8.01 -1.04 -6.54
CA THR A 56 -7.77 -1.38 -7.95
C THR A 56 -7.14 -0.23 -8.73
N ALA A 57 -6.43 -0.57 -9.80
CA ALA A 57 -5.88 0.43 -10.71
C ALA A 57 -6.96 1.26 -11.44
N ALA A 58 -8.12 0.65 -11.72
CA ALA A 58 -9.25 1.36 -12.32
C ALA A 58 -9.78 2.47 -11.40
N MET A 59 -9.93 2.16 -10.10
CA MET A 59 -10.32 3.13 -9.08
C MET A 59 -9.31 4.29 -8.98
N ALA A 60 -8.02 3.99 -9.06
CA ALA A 60 -6.98 5.02 -9.06
C ALA A 60 -7.10 5.98 -10.25
N LYS A 61 -7.43 5.46 -11.43
CA LYS A 61 -7.62 6.27 -12.64
C LYS A 61 -8.83 7.20 -12.54
N GLU A 62 -9.89 6.78 -11.85
CA GLU A 62 -11.06 7.62 -11.63
C GLU A 62 -10.82 8.69 -10.56
N LEU A 63 -10.13 8.32 -9.46
CA LEU A 63 -9.91 9.22 -8.34
C LEU A 63 -8.83 10.26 -8.61
N PHE A 64 -7.78 9.90 -9.29
CA PHE A 64 -6.59 10.74 -9.47
C PHE A 64 -6.40 11.26 -10.90
N GLY A 65 -7.22 10.82 -11.81
CA GLY A 65 -7.13 11.17 -13.23
C GLY A 65 -6.34 10.14 -14.03
N ARG A 66 -6.80 9.91 -15.27
CA ARG A 66 -6.13 9.01 -16.20
C ARG A 66 -4.78 9.61 -16.61
N GLY A 67 -3.73 8.81 -16.55
CA GLY A 67 -2.40 9.25 -16.96
C GLY A 67 -1.64 10.06 -15.90
N SER A 68 -2.23 10.30 -14.71
CA SER A 68 -1.53 10.94 -13.62
C SER A 68 -0.38 10.06 -13.12
N MET A 69 0.64 10.68 -12.53
CA MET A 69 1.77 9.97 -11.95
C MET A 69 1.32 8.92 -10.93
N ILE A 70 0.42 9.31 -10.03
CA ILE A 70 -0.06 8.44 -8.96
C ILE A 70 -0.88 7.26 -9.49
N ALA A 71 -1.66 7.44 -10.57
CA ALA A 71 -2.41 6.36 -11.19
C ALA A 71 -1.48 5.30 -11.80
N ARG A 72 -0.38 5.73 -12.40
CA ARG A 72 0.66 4.82 -12.93
C ARG A 72 1.39 4.09 -11.82
N MET A 73 1.69 4.77 -10.72
CA MET A 73 2.31 4.15 -9.55
C MET A 73 1.42 3.06 -8.95
N VAL A 74 0.12 3.31 -8.82
CA VAL A 74 -0.85 2.32 -8.34
C VAL A 74 -0.96 1.14 -9.31
N GLU A 75 -0.99 1.39 -10.60
CA GLU A 75 -1.03 0.33 -11.61
C GLU A 75 0.21 -0.58 -11.54
N ALA A 76 1.40 0.01 -11.43
CA ALA A 76 2.65 -0.74 -11.26
C ALA A 76 2.66 -1.54 -9.94
N TYR A 77 2.22 -0.93 -8.85
CA TYR A 77 2.13 -1.61 -7.55
C TYR A 77 1.16 -2.81 -7.60
N ARG A 78 -0.02 -2.62 -8.17
CA ARG A 78 -1.04 -3.67 -8.28
C ARG A 78 -0.69 -4.79 -9.26
N SER A 79 0.23 -4.56 -10.17
CA SER A 79 0.76 -5.63 -11.04
C SER A 79 1.58 -6.66 -10.26
N VAL A 80 2.19 -6.26 -9.16
CA VAL A 80 3.02 -7.12 -8.30
C VAL A 80 2.25 -7.60 -7.08
N ASP A 81 1.52 -6.72 -6.40
CA ASP A 81 0.73 -7.01 -5.20
C ASP A 81 -0.75 -6.70 -5.44
N SER A 82 -1.54 -7.74 -5.65
CA SER A 82 -2.98 -7.61 -5.92
C SER A 82 -3.83 -7.49 -4.66
N PHE A 83 -3.31 -7.90 -3.48
CA PHE A 83 -4.11 -8.06 -2.26
C PHE A 83 -3.70 -7.17 -1.09
N GLY A 84 -2.49 -6.60 -1.13
CA GLY A 84 -1.98 -5.76 -0.05
C GLY A 84 -2.82 -4.51 0.20
N GLN A 85 -2.84 -4.04 1.44
CA GLN A 85 -3.44 -2.75 1.76
C GLN A 85 -2.62 -1.63 1.16
N LEU A 86 -3.25 -0.82 0.34
CA LEU A 86 -2.62 0.33 -0.31
C LEU A 86 -3.33 1.61 0.07
N VAL A 87 -2.59 2.50 0.70
CA VAL A 87 -3.01 3.86 1.02
C VAL A 87 -2.29 4.82 0.08
N VAL A 88 -3.01 5.73 -0.49
CA VAL A 88 -2.48 6.70 -1.46
C VAL A 88 -2.77 8.10 -0.97
N ILE A 89 -1.75 8.95 -0.95
CA ILE A 89 -1.89 10.38 -0.66
C ILE A 89 -1.62 11.14 -1.95
N PRO A 90 -2.67 11.70 -2.57
CA PRO A 90 -2.51 12.52 -3.75
C PRO A 90 -1.98 13.90 -3.38
N VAL A 91 -1.01 14.37 -4.15
CA VAL A 91 -0.49 15.73 -4.05
C VAL A 91 -1.01 16.52 -5.26
N ALA A 92 -1.51 17.71 -5.02
CA ALA A 92 -1.96 18.57 -6.10
C ALA A 92 -0.81 18.91 -7.03
N ASP A 93 -1.08 18.95 -8.32
CA ASP A 93 -0.13 19.46 -9.28
C ASP A 93 0.06 20.97 -9.08
N ALA A 94 1.28 21.44 -9.16
CA ALA A 94 1.55 22.86 -9.05
C ALA A 94 0.96 23.58 -10.27
N SER A 95 0.23 24.66 -10.02
CA SER A 95 -0.24 25.52 -11.09
C SER A 95 0.95 26.21 -11.75
N GLY A 96 1.44 25.63 -12.81
CA GLY A 96 2.49 26.21 -13.65
C GLY A 96 1.90 26.92 -14.87
N THR A 97 2.59 27.92 -15.36
CA THR A 97 2.27 28.48 -16.66
C THR A 97 2.79 27.55 -17.75
N ALA A 98 1.91 27.13 -18.65
CA ALA A 98 2.31 26.26 -19.76
C ALA A 98 3.40 26.95 -20.59
N ALA A 99 4.47 26.22 -20.85
CA ALA A 99 5.51 26.73 -21.79
C ALA A 99 4.92 26.82 -23.18
N THR A 100 4.93 28.02 -23.75
CA THR A 100 4.49 28.27 -25.12
C THR A 100 5.70 28.44 -26.03
N GLY A 101 5.76 27.67 -27.09
CA GLY A 101 6.78 27.77 -28.12
C GLY A 101 6.11 27.97 -29.48
N LYS A 102 6.67 28.86 -30.31
CA LYS A 102 6.24 29.05 -31.69
C LYS A 102 7.33 28.54 -32.63
N VAL A 103 6.99 27.59 -33.45
CA VAL A 103 7.86 27.18 -34.58
C VAL A 103 7.35 27.87 -35.86
N THR A 104 8.19 28.71 -36.40
CA THR A 104 7.91 29.39 -37.70
C THR A 104 8.68 28.66 -38.76
N CYS A 105 7.99 28.02 -39.71
CA CYS A 105 8.64 27.46 -40.88
C CYS A 105 8.75 28.59 -41.93
N SER A 106 9.97 29.04 -42.19
CA SER A 106 10.26 29.94 -43.29
C SER A 106 10.76 29.09 -44.46
N GLY A 107 9.88 28.79 -45.39
CA GLY A 107 10.20 28.12 -46.63
C GLY A 107 9.30 28.65 -47.73
N THR A 108 9.88 29.00 -48.86
CA THR A 108 9.10 29.31 -50.06
C THR A 108 8.68 28.00 -50.67
N ALA A 109 7.40 27.74 -50.77
CA ALA A 109 6.89 26.62 -51.55
C ALA A 109 7.31 26.84 -53.01
N ALA A 110 8.01 25.85 -53.54
CA ALA A 110 8.37 25.86 -54.96
C ALA A 110 7.15 25.49 -55.79
#